data_d00bf1c877e867458ca1b17f3e6fef76
#
_entry.id   d00bf1c877e867458ca1b17f3e6fef76
#
_cell.length_a   1.000
_cell.length_b   1.000
_cell.length_c   1.000
_cell.angle_alpha   90.00
_cell.angle_beta   90.00
_cell.angle_gamma   90.00
#
_symmetry.space_group_name_H-M   'P 1'
#
loop_
_entity.id
_entity.type
_entity.pdbx_description
1 polymer ?
#
loop_
_entity_poly.entity_id
_entity_poly.type
_entity_poly.pdbx_seq_one_letter_code
_entity_poly.pdbx_strand_id
1 'polypeptide(L)'
;IGLDGIIEHHTASVLEPFVDRDDEYRGPIFVEPERLRRVVTRLDAEGFQVHIHAIADRSARESLNAIEQAQQINGTGGGRHHLAHLQLLDPEDMPRLRTLGVTANMTPLWGRGDDWETVFAARVLGPERSERLLQHNSIIGVGATLVWGTDWPVTSLVPVEGLETAATRRYLGGLDPYGEPDQSWLPEERVTLGDAI
;
A
#
# COMPACT_ATOMS: atom_id res chain seq x y z
N ILE A 1 4.44 7.37 11.02
CA ILE A 1 5.85 7.38 10.57
C ILE A 1 5.85 7.41 9.06
N GLY A 2 6.51 8.40 8.42
CA GLY A 2 6.75 8.40 6.98
C GLY A 2 8.05 7.64 6.67
N LEU A 3 7.96 6.57 5.89
CA LEU A 3 9.12 5.73 5.60
C LEU A 3 9.66 5.94 4.18
N ASP A 4 8.81 6.26 3.24
CA ASP A 4 9.17 6.59 1.85
C ASP A 4 8.25 7.67 1.27
N GLY A 5 8.44 8.00 -0.02
CA GLY A 5 7.61 8.93 -0.77
C GLY A 5 6.68 8.22 -1.75
N ILE A 6 6.68 8.64 -3.03
CA ILE A 6 5.79 8.12 -4.08
C ILE A 6 6.58 7.52 -5.25
N ILE A 7 5.97 6.60 -5.98
CA ILE A 7 6.61 5.80 -7.04
C ILE A 7 7.03 6.69 -8.20
N GLU A 8 6.14 7.52 -8.70
CA GLU A 8 6.26 8.31 -9.92
C GLU A 8 7.41 9.32 -9.87
N HIS A 9 7.78 9.75 -8.66
CA HIS A 9 8.88 10.68 -8.41
C HIS A 9 10.16 9.99 -7.93
N HIS A 10 10.24 8.63 -7.99
CA HIS A 10 11.38 7.84 -7.52
C HIS A 10 11.72 8.07 -6.05
N THR A 11 10.74 8.47 -5.24
CA THR A 11 10.91 8.69 -3.80
C THR A 11 10.30 7.59 -2.95
N ALA A 12 9.54 6.66 -3.55
CA ALA A 12 9.17 5.40 -2.92
C ALA A 12 10.40 4.48 -2.82
N SER A 13 10.44 3.64 -1.78
CA SER A 13 11.55 2.73 -1.53
C SER A 13 11.21 1.34 -2.06
N VAL A 14 11.87 0.94 -3.15
CA VAL A 14 11.62 -0.31 -3.88
C VAL A 14 12.71 -1.35 -3.63
N LEU A 15 12.37 -2.65 -3.72
CA LEU A 15 13.31 -3.78 -3.61
C LEU A 15 14.19 -3.91 -4.84
N GLU A 16 13.60 -3.79 -6.02
CA GLU A 16 14.31 -3.79 -7.29
C GLU A 16 14.44 -2.37 -7.84
N PRO A 17 15.52 -2.03 -8.55
CA PRO A 17 15.74 -0.69 -9.09
C PRO A 17 14.58 -0.21 -9.97
N PHE A 18 14.40 1.09 -10.05
CA PHE A 18 13.53 1.71 -11.06
C PHE A 18 14.07 1.44 -12.46
N VAL A 19 13.20 0.99 -13.39
CA VAL A 19 13.64 0.50 -14.72
C VAL A 19 14.03 1.60 -15.70
N ASP A 20 13.67 2.84 -15.43
CA ASP A 20 13.99 4.00 -16.25
C ASP A 20 15.32 4.70 -15.83
N ARG A 21 16.09 4.03 -14.95
CA ARG A 21 17.37 4.54 -14.44
C ARG A 21 18.48 3.50 -14.61
N ASP A 22 19.67 3.99 -14.92
CA ASP A 22 20.86 3.15 -15.15
C ASP A 22 21.74 2.95 -13.88
N ASP A 23 21.38 3.59 -12.75
CA ASP A 23 22.23 3.69 -11.56
C ASP A 23 21.82 2.75 -10.39
N GLU A 24 21.07 1.70 -10.66
CA GLU A 24 20.56 0.75 -9.65
C GLU A 24 19.78 1.44 -8.50
N TYR A 25 19.20 2.59 -8.78
CA TYR A 25 18.53 3.42 -7.78
C TYR A 25 17.20 2.81 -7.32
N ARG A 26 17.04 2.73 -6.00
CA ARG A 26 15.88 2.08 -5.33
C ARG A 26 15.04 3.03 -4.48
N GLY A 27 15.22 4.33 -4.66
CA GLY A 27 14.55 5.32 -3.81
C GLY A 27 15.12 5.41 -2.39
N PRO A 28 14.81 6.50 -1.69
CA PRO A 28 15.25 6.68 -0.31
C PRO A 28 14.40 5.87 0.66
N ILE A 29 14.98 5.52 1.79
CA ILE A 29 14.25 5.16 3.00
C ILE A 29 14.49 6.25 4.04
N PHE A 30 13.42 6.93 4.48
CA PHE A 30 13.55 8.15 5.29
C PHE A 30 13.95 7.87 6.75
N VAL A 31 13.68 6.67 7.23
CA VAL A 31 14.10 6.21 8.55
C VAL A 31 14.95 4.97 8.37
N GLU A 32 16.19 5.04 8.82
CA GLU A 32 17.13 3.92 8.76
C GLU A 32 16.51 2.67 9.44
N PRO A 33 16.60 1.46 8.83
CA PRO A 33 15.89 0.27 9.29
C PRO A 33 16.12 -0.09 10.76
N GLU A 34 17.35 -0.04 11.25
CA GLU A 34 17.63 -0.32 12.68
C GLU A 34 17.02 0.72 13.62
N ARG A 35 16.95 1.99 13.18
CA ARG A 35 16.25 3.01 13.94
C ARG A 35 14.74 2.78 13.96
N LEU A 36 14.17 2.38 12.82
CA LEU A 36 12.76 2.04 12.70
C LEU A 36 12.41 0.90 13.69
N ARG A 37 13.17 -0.18 13.67
CA ARG A 37 12.98 -1.32 14.59
C ARG A 37 12.99 -0.88 16.04
N ARG A 38 13.95 -0.09 16.48
CA ARG A 38 14.01 0.43 17.86
C ARG A 38 12.81 1.30 18.21
N VAL A 39 12.40 2.20 17.31
CA VAL A 39 11.26 3.12 17.53
C VAL A 39 9.95 2.34 17.61
N VAL A 40 9.71 1.42 16.67
CA VAL A 40 8.47 0.61 16.65
C VAL A 40 8.41 -0.27 17.90
N THR A 41 9.50 -0.95 18.26
CA THR A 41 9.57 -1.78 19.49
C THR A 41 9.25 -0.96 20.74
N ARG A 42 9.78 0.26 20.83
CA ARG A 42 9.51 1.11 21.99
C ARG A 42 8.07 1.61 22.05
N LEU A 43 7.54 2.06 20.92
CA LEU A 43 6.14 2.53 20.83
C LEU A 43 5.15 1.41 21.15
N ASP A 44 5.39 0.22 20.59
CA ASP A 44 4.58 -0.97 20.87
C ASP A 44 4.60 -1.34 22.34
N ALA A 45 5.78 -1.35 22.99
CA ALA A 45 5.92 -1.61 24.43
C ALA A 45 5.17 -0.60 25.31
N GLU A 46 4.99 0.63 24.85
CA GLU A 46 4.22 1.68 25.51
C GLU A 46 2.72 1.67 25.15
N GLY A 47 2.27 0.69 24.35
CA GLY A 47 0.87 0.52 23.96
C GLY A 47 0.40 1.42 22.83
N PHE A 48 1.31 2.06 22.10
CA PHE A 48 0.95 2.86 20.92
C PHE A 48 0.67 1.95 19.72
N GLN A 49 -0.41 2.25 18.99
CA GLN A 49 -0.61 1.78 17.63
C GLN A 49 0.29 2.59 16.70
N VAL A 50 1.09 1.90 15.90
CA VAL A 50 1.95 2.55 14.89
C VAL A 50 1.25 2.54 13.54
N HIS A 51 1.23 3.69 12.88
CA HIS A 51 0.76 3.87 11.50
C HIS A 51 1.96 4.31 10.65
N ILE A 52 2.33 3.50 9.66
CA ILE A 52 3.51 3.71 8.83
C ILE A 52 3.07 3.95 7.39
N HIS A 53 3.47 5.09 6.83
CA HIS A 53 3.39 5.34 5.40
C HIS A 53 4.43 4.47 4.68
N ALA A 54 3.97 3.55 3.85
CA ALA A 54 4.77 2.59 3.10
C ALA A 54 4.14 2.38 1.72
N ILE A 55 4.61 3.13 0.74
CA ILE A 55 4.09 3.08 -0.63
C ILE A 55 4.59 1.83 -1.36
N ALA A 56 5.91 1.55 -1.28
CA ALA A 56 6.50 0.50 -2.08
C ALA A 56 7.00 -0.69 -1.23
N ASP A 57 7.38 -1.74 -1.93
CA ASP A 57 7.67 -3.06 -1.39
C ASP A 57 8.83 -3.10 -0.39
N ARG A 58 9.89 -2.30 -0.57
CA ARG A 58 10.99 -2.22 0.40
C ARG A 58 10.55 -1.52 1.68
N SER A 59 9.80 -0.42 1.59
CA SER A 59 9.27 0.26 2.78
C SER A 59 8.26 -0.61 3.52
N ALA A 60 7.43 -1.38 2.81
CA ALA A 60 6.54 -2.38 3.39
C ALA A 60 7.33 -3.48 4.13
N ARG A 61 8.35 -4.06 3.48
CA ARG A 61 9.22 -5.08 4.07
C ARG A 61 9.90 -4.62 5.35
N GLU A 62 10.51 -3.44 5.33
CA GLU A 62 11.18 -2.90 6.54
C GLU A 62 10.20 -2.56 7.66
N SER A 63 8.98 -2.14 7.31
CA SER A 63 7.90 -1.94 8.29
C SER A 63 7.48 -3.25 8.95
N LEU A 64 7.27 -4.30 8.15
CA LEU A 64 6.92 -5.64 8.65
C LEU A 64 8.05 -6.22 9.51
N ASN A 65 9.32 -6.05 9.10
CA ASN A 65 10.48 -6.46 9.90
C ASN A 65 10.52 -5.77 11.26
N ALA A 66 10.20 -4.47 11.31
CA ALA A 66 10.18 -3.71 12.55
C ALA A 66 9.04 -4.15 13.48
N ILE A 67 7.86 -4.43 12.93
CA ILE A 67 6.71 -4.93 13.71
C ILE A 67 6.97 -6.35 14.21
N GLU A 68 7.52 -7.21 13.38
CA GLU A 68 7.89 -8.58 13.77
C GLU A 68 8.90 -8.59 14.93
N GLN A 69 9.93 -7.77 14.87
CA GLN A 69 10.88 -7.62 15.97
C GLN A 69 10.21 -7.10 17.24
N ALA A 70 9.30 -6.12 17.12
CA ALA A 70 8.55 -5.61 18.27
C ALA A 70 7.74 -6.73 18.94
N GLN A 71 7.05 -7.55 18.17
CA GLN A 71 6.29 -8.69 18.68
C GLN A 71 7.17 -9.78 19.31
N GLN A 72 8.36 -10.02 18.77
CA GLN A 72 9.33 -10.96 19.36
C GLN A 72 9.84 -10.49 20.72
N ILE A 73 10.01 -9.20 20.92
CA ILE A 73 10.54 -8.61 22.16
C ILE A 73 9.44 -8.38 23.19
N ASN A 74 8.29 -7.83 22.77
CA ASN A 74 7.23 -7.38 23.68
C ASN A 74 6.11 -8.42 23.85
N GLY A 75 6.08 -9.46 23.01
CA GLY A 75 4.97 -10.41 22.90
C GLY A 75 3.97 -10.03 21.79
N THR A 76 3.19 -11.02 21.36
CA THR A 76 2.19 -10.84 20.32
C THR A 76 0.88 -10.32 20.91
N GLY A 77 0.24 -9.38 20.23
CA GLY A 77 -1.18 -9.14 20.38
C GLY A 77 -1.59 -7.85 21.08
N GLY A 78 -1.51 -6.76 20.42
CA GLY A 78 -2.13 -5.53 20.93
C GLY A 78 -2.02 -4.34 19.99
N GLY A 79 -0.94 -4.21 19.28
CA GLY A 79 -0.63 -2.98 18.54
C GLY A 79 -1.58 -2.66 17.40
N ARG A 80 -2.16 -3.67 16.75
CA ARG A 80 -2.99 -3.47 15.53
C ARG A 80 -2.38 -2.43 14.61
N HIS A 81 -1.07 -2.57 14.35
CA HIS A 81 -0.30 -1.62 13.56
C HIS A 81 -0.82 -1.56 12.12
N HIS A 82 -0.72 -0.38 11.53
CA HIS A 82 -1.18 -0.13 10.16
C HIS A 82 0.00 0.17 9.24
N LEU A 83 -0.06 -0.36 8.02
CA LEU A 83 0.71 0.12 6.88
C LEU A 83 -0.23 0.85 5.93
N ALA A 84 0.10 2.11 5.63
CA ALA A 84 -0.69 2.94 4.73
C ALA A 84 -0.23 2.80 3.29
N HIS A 85 -1.18 2.82 2.39
CA HIS A 85 -1.09 2.80 0.93
C HIS A 85 -0.75 1.44 0.35
N LEU A 86 0.41 0.84 0.63
CA LEU A 86 0.84 -0.44 0.06
C LEU A 86 0.57 -0.51 -1.45
N GLN A 87 0.92 0.58 -2.17
CA GLN A 87 0.65 0.70 -3.61
C GLN A 87 1.37 -0.40 -4.39
N LEU A 88 2.61 -0.74 -3.99
CA LEU A 88 3.34 -1.90 -4.46
C LEU A 88 3.72 -2.77 -3.27
N LEU A 89 3.32 -4.05 -3.29
CA LEU A 89 3.67 -5.02 -2.24
C LEU A 89 4.32 -6.25 -2.87
N ASP A 90 5.40 -6.72 -2.25
CA ASP A 90 6.04 -7.96 -2.66
C ASP A 90 5.18 -9.17 -2.27
N PRO A 91 4.98 -10.15 -3.17
CA PRO A 91 4.18 -11.35 -2.88
C PRO A 91 4.65 -12.13 -1.65
N GLU A 92 5.96 -12.13 -1.34
CA GLU A 92 6.50 -12.81 -0.16
C GLU A 92 6.10 -12.12 1.15
N ASP A 93 5.86 -10.80 1.12
CA ASP A 93 5.47 -10.02 2.29
C ASP A 93 3.96 -10.00 2.53
N MET A 94 3.16 -10.27 1.51
CA MET A 94 1.70 -10.23 1.61
C MET A 94 1.13 -11.15 2.73
N PRO A 95 1.54 -12.43 2.86
CA PRO A 95 1.09 -13.29 3.96
C PRO A 95 1.49 -12.80 5.35
N ARG A 96 2.56 -11.99 5.44
CA ARG A 96 3.04 -11.44 6.71
C ARG A 96 2.08 -10.43 7.31
N LEU A 97 1.29 -9.73 6.50
CA LEU A 97 0.21 -8.86 7.00
C LEU A 97 -0.71 -9.64 7.95
N ARG A 98 -1.16 -10.83 7.52
CA ARG A 98 -1.99 -11.71 8.35
C ARG A 98 -1.24 -12.26 9.55
N THR A 99 -0.06 -12.83 9.35
CA THR A 99 0.67 -13.53 10.43
C THR A 99 1.11 -12.60 11.55
N LEU A 100 1.40 -11.33 11.23
CA LEU A 100 1.77 -10.29 12.18
C LEU A 100 0.56 -9.47 12.67
N GLY A 101 -0.65 -9.74 12.18
CA GLY A 101 -1.85 -8.97 12.53
C GLY A 101 -1.77 -7.50 12.13
N VAL A 102 -1.07 -7.21 11.04
CA VAL A 102 -0.91 -5.86 10.51
C VAL A 102 -2.09 -5.52 9.61
N THR A 103 -2.65 -4.33 9.81
CA THR A 103 -3.76 -3.82 9.00
C THR A 103 -3.22 -3.10 7.77
N ALA A 104 -3.65 -3.53 6.59
CA ALA A 104 -3.45 -2.80 5.34
C ALA A 104 -4.46 -1.64 5.27
N ASN A 105 -3.98 -0.40 5.34
CA ASN A 105 -4.81 0.80 5.22
C ASN A 105 -4.62 1.38 3.82
N MET A 106 -5.51 1.03 2.91
CA MET A 106 -5.35 1.36 1.49
C MET A 106 -6.28 2.50 1.05
N THR A 107 -5.88 3.19 -0.01
CA THR A 107 -6.64 4.29 -0.60
C THR A 107 -7.37 3.79 -1.85
N PRO A 108 -8.65 3.40 -1.74
CA PRO A 108 -9.32 2.69 -2.82
C PRO A 108 -9.52 3.53 -4.07
N LEU A 109 -9.64 4.86 -3.96
CA LEU A 109 -9.79 5.76 -5.10
C LEU A 109 -8.59 5.73 -6.06
N TRP A 110 -7.40 5.33 -5.61
CA TRP A 110 -6.24 5.13 -6.50
C TRP A 110 -6.42 3.91 -7.40
N GLY A 111 -7.24 2.95 -6.98
CA GLY A 111 -7.53 1.72 -7.73
C GLY A 111 -8.34 1.88 -9.02
N ARG A 112 -8.71 3.10 -9.40
CA ARG A 112 -9.39 3.38 -10.69
C ARG A 112 -8.46 3.32 -11.90
N GLY A 113 -7.13 3.32 -11.68
CA GLY A 113 -6.16 3.23 -12.76
C GLY A 113 -6.06 4.51 -13.59
N ASP A 114 -5.91 5.65 -12.91
CA ASP A 114 -5.64 6.91 -13.60
C ASP A 114 -4.18 6.99 -14.12
N ASP A 115 -3.82 8.09 -14.73
CA ASP A 115 -2.50 8.28 -15.33
C ASP A 115 -1.34 8.12 -14.33
N TRP A 116 -1.58 8.33 -13.04
CA TRP A 116 -0.55 8.14 -12.03
C TRP A 116 -0.11 6.68 -11.94
N GLU A 117 -1.05 5.73 -11.97
CA GLU A 117 -0.77 4.31 -11.90
C GLU A 117 -0.43 3.72 -13.27
N THR A 118 -1.24 4.05 -14.30
CA THR A 118 -1.17 3.38 -15.60
C THR A 118 -0.06 3.91 -16.51
N VAL A 119 0.34 5.17 -16.33
CA VAL A 119 1.37 5.82 -17.17
C VAL A 119 2.63 6.08 -16.36
N PHE A 120 2.52 6.85 -15.26
CA PHE A 120 3.72 7.33 -14.57
C PHE A 120 4.36 6.23 -13.71
N ALA A 121 3.59 5.55 -12.86
CA ALA A 121 4.12 4.45 -12.06
C ALA A 121 4.57 3.28 -12.93
N ALA A 122 3.78 2.91 -13.96
CA ALA A 122 4.12 1.85 -14.89
C ALA A 122 5.43 2.11 -15.65
N ARG A 123 5.68 3.35 -16.05
CA ARG A 123 6.92 3.74 -16.72
C ARG A 123 8.16 3.47 -15.87
N VAL A 124 8.10 3.77 -14.58
CA VAL A 124 9.28 3.68 -13.69
C VAL A 124 9.44 2.31 -13.05
N LEU A 125 8.34 1.53 -12.91
CA LEU A 125 8.36 0.18 -12.36
C LEU A 125 8.56 -0.91 -13.42
N GLY A 126 8.14 -0.65 -14.65
CA GLY A 126 8.05 -1.65 -15.70
C GLY A 126 6.78 -2.52 -15.62
N PRO A 127 6.49 -3.31 -16.66
CA PRO A 127 5.19 -3.99 -16.82
C PRO A 127 4.87 -4.97 -15.71
N GLU A 128 5.81 -5.81 -15.31
CA GLU A 128 5.58 -6.85 -14.31
C GLU A 128 5.15 -6.30 -12.94
N ARG A 129 5.85 -5.26 -12.46
CA ARG A 129 5.50 -4.65 -11.16
C ARG A 129 4.23 -3.81 -11.23
N SER A 130 3.93 -3.25 -12.39
CA SER A 130 2.71 -2.45 -12.59
C SER A 130 1.43 -3.29 -12.50
N GLU A 131 1.50 -4.58 -12.87
CA GLU A 131 0.40 -5.53 -12.73
C GLU A 131 0.14 -5.93 -11.27
N ARG A 132 1.00 -5.53 -10.35
CA ARG A 132 0.89 -5.80 -8.90
C ARG A 132 0.60 -4.54 -8.07
N LEU A 133 0.07 -3.50 -8.69
CA LEU A 133 -0.30 -2.29 -7.97
C LEU A 133 -1.67 -2.42 -7.29
N LEU A 134 -1.75 -1.92 -6.05
CA LEU A 134 -3.02 -1.81 -5.30
C LEU A 134 -3.80 -3.13 -5.22
N GLN A 135 -3.16 -4.17 -4.70
CA GLN A 135 -3.63 -5.57 -4.65
C GLN A 135 -4.69 -5.79 -3.56
N HIS A 136 -5.85 -5.13 -3.67
CA HIS A 136 -6.90 -5.14 -2.65
C HIS A 136 -7.47 -6.55 -2.40
N ASN A 137 -7.92 -7.22 -3.47
CA ASN A 137 -8.51 -8.56 -3.37
C ASN A 137 -7.49 -9.62 -2.95
N SER A 138 -6.27 -9.50 -3.44
CA SER A 138 -5.17 -10.39 -3.06
C SER A 138 -4.85 -10.31 -1.57
N ILE A 139 -4.85 -9.09 -0.97
CA ILE A 139 -4.65 -8.88 0.46
C ILE A 139 -5.79 -9.52 1.27
N ILE A 140 -7.03 -9.36 0.85
CA ILE A 140 -8.19 -10.04 1.47
C ILE A 140 -8.03 -11.56 1.33
N GLY A 141 -7.61 -12.03 0.16
CA GLY A 141 -7.43 -13.45 -0.17
C GLY A 141 -6.45 -14.18 0.75
N VAL A 142 -5.40 -13.51 1.25
CA VAL A 142 -4.49 -14.09 2.25
C VAL A 142 -5.05 -14.01 3.68
N GLY A 143 -6.24 -13.44 3.87
CA GLY A 143 -6.91 -13.28 5.16
C GLY A 143 -6.31 -12.18 6.02
N ALA A 144 -5.65 -11.19 5.44
CA ALA A 144 -5.19 -10.00 6.14
C ALA A 144 -6.36 -9.03 6.38
N THR A 145 -6.24 -8.21 7.42
CA THR A 145 -7.20 -7.13 7.67
C THR A 145 -6.92 -5.97 6.73
N LEU A 146 -7.93 -5.58 5.96
CA LEU A 146 -7.89 -4.43 5.08
C LEU A 146 -8.87 -3.36 5.59
N VAL A 147 -8.46 -2.10 5.58
CA VAL A 147 -9.30 -0.95 5.87
C VAL A 147 -9.06 0.14 4.83
N TRP A 148 -10.05 1.00 4.65
CA TRP A 148 -10.00 2.07 3.67
C TRP A 148 -9.68 3.41 4.30
N GLY A 149 -8.74 4.13 3.67
CA GLY A 149 -8.43 5.52 3.95
C GLY A 149 -8.62 6.36 2.69
N THR A 150 -8.95 7.63 2.84
CA THR A 150 -9.11 8.54 1.69
C THR A 150 -7.84 9.27 1.33
N ASP A 151 -6.89 9.33 2.26
CA ASP A 151 -5.69 10.17 2.13
C ASP A 151 -6.03 11.65 1.82
N TRP A 152 -7.15 12.14 2.42
CA TRP A 152 -7.52 13.54 2.25
C TRP A 152 -6.40 14.48 2.74
N PRO A 153 -6.05 15.53 2.00
CA PRO A 153 -6.76 16.12 0.83
C PRO A 153 -6.31 15.59 -0.55
N VAL A 154 -5.53 14.51 -0.61
CA VAL A 154 -5.07 13.94 -1.88
C VAL A 154 -6.25 13.40 -2.69
N THR A 155 -7.19 12.74 -2.02
CA THR A 155 -8.45 12.30 -2.65
C THR A 155 -9.68 12.85 -1.92
N SER A 156 -10.87 12.47 -2.40
CA SER A 156 -12.16 12.90 -1.82
C SER A 156 -12.34 12.44 -0.37
N LEU A 157 -13.02 13.26 0.43
CA LEU A 157 -13.46 12.90 1.79
C LEU A 157 -14.61 11.90 1.83
N VAL A 158 -15.26 11.64 0.69
CA VAL A 158 -16.52 10.87 0.64
C VAL A 158 -16.21 9.36 0.62
N PRO A 159 -16.40 8.60 1.72
CA PRO A 159 -15.98 7.20 1.79
C PRO A 159 -16.67 6.30 0.77
N VAL A 160 -17.94 6.57 0.43
CA VAL A 160 -18.72 5.75 -0.51
C VAL A 160 -18.15 5.79 -1.94
N GLU A 161 -17.47 6.86 -2.32
CA GLU A 161 -16.73 6.93 -3.60
C GLU A 161 -15.60 5.91 -3.64
N GLY A 162 -14.89 5.76 -2.52
CA GLY A 162 -13.87 4.72 -2.37
C GLY A 162 -14.45 3.31 -2.45
N LEU A 163 -15.61 3.05 -1.85
CA LEU A 163 -16.28 1.75 -1.94
C LEU A 163 -16.71 1.42 -3.38
N GLU A 164 -17.21 2.40 -4.14
CA GLU A 164 -17.52 2.22 -5.56
C GLU A 164 -16.26 1.83 -6.35
N THR A 165 -15.16 2.55 -6.16
CA THR A 165 -13.90 2.25 -6.85
C THR A 165 -13.33 0.91 -6.41
N ALA A 166 -13.36 0.55 -5.14
CA ALA A 166 -12.89 -0.75 -4.66
C ALA A 166 -13.64 -1.91 -5.33
N ALA A 167 -14.96 -1.75 -5.52
CA ALA A 167 -15.82 -2.77 -6.12
C ALA A 167 -15.75 -2.81 -7.66
N THR A 168 -15.48 -1.68 -8.30
CA THR A 168 -15.53 -1.57 -9.77
C THR A 168 -14.17 -1.44 -10.44
N ARG A 169 -13.18 -0.89 -9.74
CA ARG A 169 -11.86 -0.52 -10.29
C ARG A 169 -12.00 0.42 -11.49
N ARG A 170 -12.94 1.37 -11.37
CA ARG A 170 -13.29 2.36 -12.40
C ARG A 170 -13.36 3.76 -11.81
N TYR A 171 -13.36 4.75 -12.71
CA TYR A 171 -13.76 6.11 -12.35
C TYR A 171 -15.21 6.14 -11.86
N LEU A 172 -15.49 7.08 -10.96
CA LEU A 172 -16.83 7.27 -10.41
C LEU A 172 -17.84 7.56 -11.53
N GLY A 173 -18.98 6.85 -11.51
CA GLY A 173 -19.97 6.93 -12.57
C GLY A 173 -19.62 6.20 -13.86
N GLY A 174 -18.47 5.51 -13.92
CA GLY A 174 -18.08 4.65 -15.05
C GLY A 174 -17.65 5.38 -16.32
N LEU A 175 -17.31 6.67 -16.22
CA LEU A 175 -16.72 7.46 -17.31
C LEU A 175 -15.33 7.93 -16.90
N ASP A 176 -14.40 7.91 -17.85
CA ASP A 176 -13.07 8.46 -17.67
C ASP A 176 -13.09 10.02 -17.64
N PRO A 177 -11.98 10.70 -17.37
CA PRO A 177 -11.91 12.17 -17.37
C PRO A 177 -12.24 12.83 -18.70
N TYR A 178 -12.25 12.06 -19.79
CA TYR A 178 -12.56 12.52 -21.15
C TYR A 178 -14.02 12.25 -21.53
N GLY A 179 -14.81 11.61 -20.65
CA GLY A 179 -16.21 11.28 -20.86
C GLY A 179 -16.45 10.00 -21.65
N GLU A 180 -15.42 9.20 -21.85
CA GLU A 180 -15.52 7.90 -22.51
C GLU A 180 -15.86 6.79 -21.49
N PRO A 181 -16.56 5.71 -21.91
CA PRO A 181 -16.83 4.57 -21.03
C PRO A 181 -15.53 3.96 -20.49
N ASP A 182 -15.35 4.03 -19.18
CA ASP A 182 -14.16 3.54 -18.50
C ASP A 182 -14.16 2.01 -18.40
N GLN A 183 -12.97 1.43 -18.44
CA GLN A 183 -12.76 0.00 -18.24
C GLN A 183 -12.18 -0.25 -16.85
N SER A 184 -12.53 -1.40 -16.26
CA SER A 184 -11.97 -1.80 -14.97
C SER A 184 -10.46 -2.04 -15.09
N TRP A 185 -9.68 -1.30 -14.30
CA TRP A 185 -8.22 -1.49 -14.22
C TRP A 185 -7.89 -2.60 -13.21
N LEU A 186 -7.07 -3.59 -13.60
CA LEU A 186 -6.76 -4.77 -12.79
C LEU A 186 -8.05 -5.38 -12.20
N PRO A 187 -8.97 -5.90 -13.04
CA PRO A 187 -10.31 -6.32 -12.60
C PRO A 187 -10.30 -7.48 -11.60
N GLU A 188 -9.21 -8.25 -11.53
CA GLU A 188 -8.98 -9.32 -10.54
C GLU A 188 -8.81 -8.78 -9.12
N GLU A 189 -8.42 -7.51 -8.98
CA GLU A 189 -8.27 -6.83 -7.69
C GLU A 189 -9.54 -6.10 -7.23
N ARG A 190 -10.67 -6.30 -7.91
CA ARG A 190 -11.98 -5.86 -7.41
C ARG A 190 -12.36 -6.63 -6.17
N VAL A 191 -12.94 -5.95 -5.21
CA VAL A 191 -13.50 -6.58 -4.01
C VAL A 191 -15.03 -6.62 -4.10
N THR A 192 -15.65 -7.58 -3.43
CA THR A 192 -17.12 -7.53 -3.31
C THR A 192 -17.55 -6.38 -2.41
N LEU A 193 -18.74 -5.86 -2.59
CA LEU A 193 -19.27 -4.81 -1.70
C LEU A 193 -19.32 -5.29 -0.24
N GLY A 194 -19.60 -6.60 -0.03
CA GLY A 194 -19.61 -7.21 1.31
C GLY A 194 -18.22 -7.22 1.96
N ASP A 195 -17.16 -7.41 1.19
CA ASP A 195 -15.77 -7.39 1.68
C ASP A 195 -15.24 -5.95 1.83
N ALA A 196 -15.88 -4.97 1.17
CA ALA A 196 -15.51 -3.58 1.23
C ALA A 196 -16.13 -2.82 2.42
N ILE A 197 -17.16 -3.36 3.08
CA ILE A 197 -17.87 -2.79 4.25
C ILE A 197 -17.38 -3.43 5.54
#